data_20223784e5766cefcc33e127b174d05a
#
_entry.id   20223784e5766cefcc33e127b174d05a
#
_cell.length_a   1.000
_cell.length_b   1.000
_cell.length_c   1.000
_cell.angle_alpha   90.00
_cell.angle_beta   90.00
_cell.angle_gamma   90.00
#
_symmetry.space_group_name_H-M   'P 1'
#
loop_
_entity.id
_entity.type
_entity.pdbx_description
1 polymer ?
#
loop_
_entity_poly.entity_id
_entity_poly.type
_entity_poly.pdbx_seq_one_letter_code
_entity_poly.pdbx_strand_id
1 'polypeptide(L)'
;MSAQLSERGLPHLVLERHRIAERWRSERWDSLVANGPAWHDRFPILDFPDLDPASFAPKDRMVAYFEQVAAMTKTPIRCGVEVTAVAAIEAGYRVQTSQGVIEARNVVSATGPFQRPLIPQDVPAAAGMMQLHSSGYRNPAQLPQGAVLVVGAGASGSQIADELLRAGRKVYLSVGPHDRPPIR
;
A
#
# COMPACT_ATOMS: atom_id res chain seq x y z
N MET A 1 -0.85 9.24 -13.47
CA MET A 1 0.25 9.68 -14.38
C MET A 1 0.25 8.93 -15.69
N SER A 2 0.35 7.58 -15.75
CA SER A 2 0.41 6.84 -17.02
C SER A 2 -0.73 7.19 -17.96
N ALA A 3 -1.99 7.21 -17.50
CA ALA A 3 -3.14 7.65 -18.30
C ALA A 3 -2.92 9.05 -18.91
N GLN A 4 -2.41 9.99 -18.12
CA GLN A 4 -2.14 11.36 -18.57
C GLN A 4 -1.02 11.45 -19.61
N LEU A 5 -0.03 10.56 -19.55
CA LEU A 5 1.02 10.47 -20.56
C LEU A 5 0.47 9.88 -21.86
N SER A 6 -0.37 8.84 -21.76
CA SER A 6 -1.05 8.23 -22.91
C SER A 6 -1.95 9.23 -23.63
N GLU A 7 -2.76 10.00 -22.90
CA GLU A 7 -3.64 11.04 -23.47
C GLU A 7 -2.87 12.12 -24.25
N ARG A 8 -1.61 12.37 -23.85
CA ARG A 8 -0.73 13.32 -24.54
C ARG A 8 0.16 12.70 -25.63
N GLY A 9 -0.03 11.41 -25.93
CA GLY A 9 0.78 10.68 -26.91
C GLY A 9 2.25 10.54 -26.50
N LEU A 10 2.58 10.67 -25.22
CA LEU A 10 3.95 10.55 -24.72
C LEU A 10 4.30 9.09 -24.50
N PRO A 11 5.30 8.55 -25.20
CA PRO A 11 5.74 7.19 -24.98
C PRO A 11 6.33 7.03 -23.59
N HIS A 12 5.88 6.01 -22.86
CA HIS A 12 6.35 5.72 -21.52
C HIS A 12 6.22 4.22 -21.22
N LEU A 13 6.85 3.78 -20.15
CA LEU A 13 6.82 2.42 -19.65
C LEU A 13 6.69 2.47 -18.14
N VAL A 14 5.83 1.61 -17.58
CA VAL A 14 5.71 1.40 -16.14
C VAL A 14 6.36 0.08 -15.79
N LEU A 15 7.29 0.09 -14.84
CA LEU A 15 7.93 -1.12 -14.33
C LEU A 15 7.37 -1.43 -12.94
N GLU A 16 6.89 -2.64 -12.77
CA GLU A 16 6.38 -3.15 -11.50
C GLU A 16 7.13 -4.44 -11.15
N ARG A 17 7.69 -4.48 -9.93
CA ARG A 17 8.48 -5.63 -9.46
C ARG A 17 7.68 -6.91 -9.38
N HIS A 18 6.41 -6.82 -9.03
CA HIS A 18 5.51 -7.95 -8.85
C HIS A 18 4.28 -7.84 -9.77
N ARG A 19 3.09 -8.07 -9.22
CA ARG A 19 1.80 -7.88 -9.89
C ARG A 19 1.26 -6.48 -9.60
N ILE A 20 0.35 -6.01 -10.42
CA ILE A 20 -0.44 -4.80 -10.12
C ILE A 20 -1.07 -4.95 -8.74
N ALA A 21 -0.95 -3.91 -7.92
CA ALA A 21 -1.47 -3.84 -6.56
C ALA A 21 -0.96 -4.94 -5.60
N GLU A 22 0.23 -5.50 -5.83
CA GLU A 22 0.76 -6.61 -5.03
C GLU A 22 0.75 -6.33 -3.53
N ARG A 23 1.14 -5.14 -3.10
CA ARG A 23 1.16 -4.80 -1.68
C ARG A 23 -0.22 -4.77 -1.02
N TRP A 24 -1.26 -4.48 -1.77
CA TRP A 24 -2.63 -4.60 -1.29
C TRP A 24 -3.02 -6.06 -1.07
N ARG A 25 -2.48 -6.97 -1.87
CA ARG A 25 -2.73 -8.42 -1.77
C ARG A 25 -1.95 -9.05 -0.63
N SER A 26 -0.64 -8.81 -0.58
CA SER A 26 0.29 -9.59 0.24
C SER A 26 0.77 -8.90 1.51
N GLU A 27 0.69 -7.56 1.61
CA GLU A 27 1.23 -6.80 2.74
C GLU A 27 0.15 -6.04 3.54
N ARG A 28 -1.10 -6.51 3.49
CA ARG A 28 -2.21 -5.90 4.21
C ARG A 28 -3.01 -6.95 4.95
N TRP A 29 -3.69 -6.53 6.01
CA TRP A 29 -4.57 -7.39 6.80
C TRP A 29 -5.90 -7.61 6.09
N ASP A 30 -6.59 -8.68 6.49
CA ASP A 30 -7.74 -9.21 5.74
C ASP A 30 -8.93 -8.25 5.73
N SER A 31 -9.18 -7.54 6.83
CA SER A 31 -10.28 -6.58 6.96
C SER A 31 -9.93 -5.16 6.50
N LEU A 32 -8.77 -4.93 5.87
CA LEU A 32 -8.40 -3.59 5.41
C LEU A 32 -9.46 -3.00 4.50
N VAL A 33 -9.83 -1.77 4.78
CA VAL A 33 -10.59 -0.91 3.87
C VAL A 33 -9.78 0.33 3.48
N ALA A 34 -10.11 0.91 2.34
CA ALA A 34 -9.54 2.19 1.90
C ALA A 34 -9.75 3.28 2.97
N ASN A 35 -8.86 4.27 3.01
CA ASN A 35 -8.92 5.32 4.03
C ASN A 35 -10.00 6.39 3.74
N GLY A 36 -10.34 6.56 2.48
CA GLY A 36 -11.40 7.46 2.03
C GLY A 36 -12.63 6.68 1.56
N PRO A 37 -13.81 7.32 1.56
CA PRO A 37 -15.01 6.74 0.99
C PRO A 37 -14.89 6.56 -0.53
N ALA A 38 -15.69 5.68 -1.11
CA ALA A 38 -15.62 5.30 -2.52
C ALA A 38 -15.72 6.49 -3.48
N TRP A 39 -16.53 7.52 -3.13
CA TRP A 39 -16.62 8.73 -3.93
C TRP A 39 -15.32 9.56 -3.97
N HIS A 40 -14.48 9.44 -2.96
CA HIS A 40 -13.21 10.17 -2.83
C HIS A 40 -12.03 9.38 -3.39
N ASP A 41 -11.92 8.08 -3.06
CA ASP A 41 -10.75 7.24 -3.38
C ASP A 41 -10.82 6.64 -4.78
N ARG A 42 -11.45 7.35 -5.72
CA ARG A 42 -11.58 6.97 -7.12
C ARG A 42 -10.68 7.80 -8.04
N PHE A 43 -10.33 7.25 -9.17
CA PHE A 43 -9.76 8.02 -10.28
C PHE A 43 -10.86 8.63 -11.15
N PRO A 44 -10.60 9.78 -11.82
CA PRO A 44 -11.60 10.43 -12.66
C PRO A 44 -12.20 9.57 -13.77
N ILE A 45 -11.51 8.51 -14.17
CA ILE A 45 -11.87 7.62 -15.29
C ILE A 45 -12.72 6.42 -14.89
N LEU A 46 -12.86 6.14 -13.60
CA LEU A 46 -13.55 4.95 -13.11
C LEU A 46 -14.13 5.18 -11.72
N ASP A 47 -15.41 4.92 -11.57
CA ASP A 47 -16.11 4.92 -10.30
C ASP A 47 -16.12 3.54 -9.64
N PHE A 48 -16.74 3.44 -8.44
CA PHE A 48 -17.10 2.19 -7.80
C PHE A 48 -18.61 1.96 -7.92
N PRO A 49 -19.12 1.46 -9.06
CA PRO A 49 -20.56 1.37 -9.31
C PRO A 49 -21.27 0.34 -8.42
N ASP A 50 -20.51 -0.56 -7.82
CA ASP A 50 -20.95 -1.65 -6.95
C ASP A 50 -20.87 -1.30 -5.45
N LEU A 51 -20.42 -0.10 -5.11
CA LEU A 51 -20.31 0.34 -3.71
C LEU A 51 -21.21 1.54 -3.44
N ASP A 52 -21.72 1.61 -2.21
CA ASP A 52 -22.28 2.86 -1.70
C ASP A 52 -21.19 3.94 -1.74
N PRO A 53 -21.44 5.13 -2.32
CA PRO A 53 -20.45 6.21 -2.37
C PRO A 53 -19.84 6.58 -1.01
N ALA A 54 -20.60 6.47 0.08
CA ALA A 54 -20.10 6.77 1.43
C ALA A 54 -19.37 5.60 2.09
N SER A 55 -19.39 4.41 1.48
CA SER A 55 -18.69 3.23 2.01
C SER A 55 -17.20 3.24 1.69
N PHE A 56 -16.44 2.44 2.44
CA PHE A 56 -15.00 2.29 2.25
C PHE A 56 -14.70 0.98 1.50
N ALA A 57 -14.00 1.08 0.39
CA ALA A 57 -13.71 -0.07 -0.45
C ALA A 57 -12.82 -1.10 0.27
N PRO A 58 -13.23 -2.38 0.36
CA PRO A 58 -12.37 -3.45 0.88
C PRO A 58 -11.10 -3.63 0.03
N LYS A 59 -10.03 -4.15 0.64
CA LYS A 59 -8.72 -4.31 -0.04
C LYS A 59 -8.82 -5.05 -1.38
N ASP A 60 -9.59 -6.12 -1.44
CA ASP A 60 -9.69 -6.91 -2.67
C ASP A 60 -10.47 -6.16 -3.77
N ARG A 61 -11.43 -5.33 -3.38
CA ARG A 61 -12.11 -4.43 -4.32
C ARG A 61 -11.18 -3.35 -4.85
N MET A 62 -10.27 -2.82 -3.98
CA MET A 62 -9.22 -1.89 -4.42
C MET A 62 -8.24 -2.56 -5.38
N VAL A 63 -7.86 -3.80 -5.15
CA VAL A 63 -7.01 -4.58 -6.06
C VAL A 63 -7.67 -4.69 -7.44
N ALA A 64 -8.92 -5.15 -7.49
CA ALA A 64 -9.67 -5.26 -8.74
C ALA A 64 -9.82 -3.91 -9.44
N TYR A 65 -10.00 -2.85 -8.68
CA TYR A 65 -10.09 -1.48 -9.19
C TYR A 65 -8.79 -1.03 -9.88
N PHE A 66 -7.63 -1.25 -9.27
CA PHE A 66 -6.35 -0.89 -9.89
C PHE A 66 -6.07 -1.71 -11.16
N GLU A 67 -6.41 -2.98 -11.18
CA GLU A 67 -6.30 -3.82 -12.39
C GLU A 67 -7.22 -3.30 -13.51
N GLN A 68 -8.46 -2.97 -13.17
CA GLN A 68 -9.43 -2.43 -14.12
C GLN A 68 -8.96 -1.08 -14.69
N VAL A 69 -8.47 -0.18 -13.84
CA VAL A 69 -7.90 1.10 -14.28
C VAL A 69 -6.73 0.88 -15.23
N ALA A 70 -5.79 -0.02 -14.90
CA ALA A 70 -4.66 -0.32 -15.76
C ALA A 70 -5.08 -0.86 -17.13
N ALA A 71 -6.09 -1.74 -17.16
CA ALA A 71 -6.64 -2.29 -18.39
C ALA A 71 -7.34 -1.21 -19.24
N MET A 72 -8.21 -0.38 -18.63
CA MET A 72 -8.94 0.68 -19.33
C MET A 72 -8.01 1.73 -19.93
N THR A 73 -6.96 2.10 -19.21
CA THR A 73 -5.99 3.09 -19.69
C THR A 73 -4.94 2.49 -20.62
N LYS A 74 -5.00 1.19 -20.86
CA LYS A 74 -3.97 0.46 -21.63
C LYS A 74 -2.55 0.83 -21.17
N THR A 75 -2.38 1.00 -19.86
CA THR A 75 -1.10 1.39 -19.28
C THR A 75 -0.01 0.38 -19.68
N PRO A 76 1.11 0.81 -20.26
CA PRO A 76 2.18 -0.09 -20.70
C PRO A 76 2.99 -0.58 -19.50
N ILE A 77 2.44 -1.50 -18.72
CA ILE A 77 3.06 -2.08 -17.52
C ILE A 77 3.81 -3.36 -17.89
N ARG A 78 5.05 -3.47 -17.42
CA ARG A 78 5.82 -4.72 -17.35
C ARG A 78 5.90 -5.15 -15.89
N CYS A 79 5.17 -6.18 -15.55
CA CYS A 79 5.23 -6.84 -14.23
C CYS A 79 6.40 -7.83 -14.18
N GLY A 80 6.87 -8.14 -12.96
CA GLY A 80 8.02 -9.03 -12.74
C GLY A 80 9.37 -8.38 -13.08
N VAL A 81 9.43 -7.05 -13.15
CA VAL A 81 10.65 -6.29 -13.46
C VAL A 81 11.05 -5.42 -12.28
N GLU A 82 12.07 -5.83 -11.56
CA GLU A 82 12.64 -5.06 -10.46
C GLU A 82 13.64 -4.03 -10.97
N VAL A 83 13.46 -2.76 -10.59
CA VAL A 83 14.46 -1.71 -10.79
C VAL A 83 15.45 -1.77 -9.63
N THR A 84 16.71 -2.03 -9.94
CA THR A 84 17.77 -2.18 -8.92
C THR A 84 18.61 -0.91 -8.74
N ALA A 85 18.75 -0.10 -9.79
CA ALA A 85 19.45 1.18 -9.72
C ALA A 85 18.96 2.15 -10.80
N VAL A 86 19.09 3.44 -10.51
CA VAL A 86 18.87 4.53 -11.46
C VAL A 86 20.08 5.47 -11.36
N ALA A 87 20.74 5.71 -12.46
CA ALA A 87 21.89 6.62 -12.54
C ALA A 87 21.65 7.68 -13.62
N ALA A 88 22.05 8.92 -13.35
CA ALA A 88 22.05 9.97 -14.36
C ALA A 88 23.15 9.68 -15.41
N ILE A 89 22.83 9.96 -16.68
CA ILE A 89 23.76 9.94 -17.82
C ILE A 89 23.59 11.26 -18.59
N GLU A 90 24.47 11.54 -19.55
CA GLU A 90 24.47 12.80 -20.26
C GLU A 90 23.10 13.19 -20.88
N ALA A 91 22.38 12.22 -21.45
CA ALA A 91 21.09 12.45 -22.12
C ALA A 91 19.88 11.91 -21.35
N GLY A 92 19.94 11.79 -20.04
CA GLY A 92 18.82 11.29 -19.22
C GLY A 92 19.25 10.35 -18.11
N TYR A 93 18.69 9.15 -18.09
CA TYR A 93 18.88 8.17 -17.01
C TYR A 93 19.10 6.77 -17.56
N ARG A 94 20.01 6.06 -16.92
CA ARG A 94 20.18 4.61 -17.08
C ARG A 94 19.50 3.90 -15.92
N VAL A 95 18.54 3.05 -16.25
CA VAL A 95 17.74 2.25 -15.30
C VAL A 95 18.20 0.81 -15.39
N GLN A 96 18.81 0.30 -14.33
CA GLN A 96 19.18 -1.12 -14.21
C GLN A 96 17.97 -1.90 -13.69
N THR A 97 17.67 -3.01 -14.35
CA THR A 97 16.55 -3.86 -13.96
C THR A 97 16.97 -5.32 -13.89
N SER A 98 16.12 -6.16 -13.27
CA SER A 98 16.30 -7.62 -13.25
C SER A 98 16.28 -8.26 -14.66
N GLN A 99 15.85 -7.52 -15.69
CA GLN A 99 15.73 -8.01 -17.07
C GLN A 99 16.60 -7.22 -18.07
N GLY A 100 17.58 -6.49 -17.58
CA GLY A 100 18.49 -5.71 -18.41
C GLY A 100 18.46 -4.21 -18.13
N VAL A 101 19.04 -3.44 -19.01
CA VAL A 101 19.20 -1.99 -18.87
C VAL A 101 18.24 -1.26 -19.81
N ILE A 102 17.62 -0.20 -19.31
CA ILE A 102 16.77 0.71 -20.06
C ILE A 102 17.34 2.12 -19.94
N GLU A 103 17.39 2.87 -21.03
CA GLU A 103 17.71 4.28 -21.00
C GLU A 103 16.43 5.11 -21.24
N ALA A 104 16.26 6.16 -20.47
CA ALA A 104 15.09 7.02 -20.53
C ALA A 104 15.48 8.49 -20.29
N ARG A 105 14.82 9.42 -20.97
CA ARG A 105 15.04 10.86 -20.73
C ARG A 105 14.59 11.29 -19.33
N ASN A 106 13.53 10.70 -18.83
CA ASN A 106 12.94 11.03 -17.55
C ASN A 106 12.60 9.75 -16.79
N VAL A 107 12.76 9.77 -15.47
CA VAL A 107 12.32 8.71 -14.57
C VAL A 107 11.42 9.29 -13.50
N VAL A 108 10.29 8.64 -13.28
CA VAL A 108 9.36 8.99 -12.20
C VAL A 108 9.39 7.87 -11.16
N SER A 109 9.87 8.19 -9.96
CA SER A 109 9.79 7.27 -8.82
C SER A 109 8.37 7.30 -8.24
N ALA A 110 7.62 6.24 -8.46
CA ALA A 110 6.25 6.06 -7.99
C ALA A 110 6.11 4.84 -7.06
N THR A 111 7.17 4.53 -6.31
CA THR A 111 7.28 3.32 -5.49
C THR A 111 6.43 3.34 -4.23
N GLY A 112 5.84 4.47 -3.89
CA GLY A 112 5.05 4.68 -2.67
C GLY A 112 5.91 4.80 -1.39
N PRO A 113 5.31 5.26 -0.28
CA PRO A 113 6.05 5.59 0.94
C PRO A 113 6.39 4.37 1.82
N PHE A 114 5.71 3.23 1.65
CA PHE A 114 5.78 2.09 2.58
C PHE A 114 6.75 1.00 2.10
N GLN A 115 7.98 1.37 1.71
CA GLN A 115 8.93 0.42 1.11
C GLN A 115 9.65 -0.46 2.14
N ARG A 116 9.97 0.09 3.32
CA ARG A 116 10.71 -0.62 4.38
C ARG A 116 9.92 -0.57 5.68
N PRO A 117 9.51 -1.72 6.22
CA PRO A 117 8.96 -1.80 7.57
C PRO A 117 9.96 -1.27 8.58
N LEU A 118 9.52 -0.40 9.48
CA LEU A 118 10.32 0.09 10.58
C LEU A 118 9.66 -0.31 11.90
N ILE A 119 10.38 -1.07 12.70
CA ILE A 119 10.04 -1.33 14.10
C ILE A 119 11.03 -0.52 14.95
N PRO A 120 10.55 0.40 15.80
CA PRO A 120 11.42 1.18 16.67
C PRO A 120 12.28 0.28 17.56
N GLN A 121 13.59 0.55 17.62
CA GLN A 121 14.53 -0.29 18.39
C GLN A 121 14.40 -0.11 19.91
N ASP A 122 13.84 1.00 20.34
CA ASP A 122 13.56 1.35 21.72
C ASP A 122 12.31 0.67 22.29
N VAL A 123 11.55 -0.04 21.45
CA VAL A 123 10.48 -0.93 21.92
C VAL A 123 11.07 -2.30 22.23
N PRO A 124 11.29 -2.63 23.52
CA PRO A 124 11.97 -3.87 23.87
C PRO A 124 11.11 -5.08 23.52
N ALA A 125 11.71 -6.03 22.82
CA ALA A 125 11.12 -7.36 22.68
C ALA A 125 11.45 -8.16 23.95
N ALA A 126 10.48 -8.32 24.85
CA ALA A 126 10.63 -9.23 25.97
C ALA A 126 10.65 -10.70 25.49
N ALA A 127 11.32 -11.58 26.23
CA ALA A 127 11.33 -13.00 25.89
C ALA A 127 9.90 -13.55 25.82
N GLY A 128 9.56 -14.20 24.70
CA GLY A 128 8.23 -14.72 24.43
C GLY A 128 7.21 -13.72 23.87
N MET A 129 7.59 -12.45 23.68
CA MET A 129 6.74 -11.46 23.04
C MET A 129 6.87 -11.57 21.51
N MET A 130 5.74 -11.73 20.81
CA MET A 130 5.67 -11.57 19.37
C MET A 130 5.67 -10.09 19.03
N GLN A 131 6.61 -9.65 18.18
CA GLN A 131 6.66 -8.30 17.64
C GLN A 131 6.45 -8.35 16.13
N LEU A 132 5.57 -7.49 15.62
CA LEU A 132 5.12 -7.55 14.24
C LEU A 132 4.90 -6.14 13.68
N HIS A 133 5.42 -5.86 12.49
CA HIS A 133 5.04 -4.66 11.75
C HIS A 133 3.67 -4.87 11.07
N SER A 134 2.91 -3.79 10.88
CA SER A 134 1.57 -3.85 10.26
C SER A 134 1.53 -4.52 8.87
N SER A 135 2.63 -4.47 8.11
CA SER A 135 2.74 -5.17 6.83
C SER A 135 2.78 -6.69 6.96
N GLY A 136 3.16 -7.20 8.13
CA GLY A 136 3.15 -8.64 8.45
C GLY A 136 1.86 -9.12 9.14
N TYR A 137 1.03 -8.21 9.63
CA TYR A 137 -0.24 -8.54 10.25
C TYR A 137 -1.29 -8.93 9.20
N ARG A 138 -2.09 -9.96 9.49
CA ARG A 138 -3.17 -10.44 8.62
C ARG A 138 -4.55 -10.39 9.29
N ASN A 139 -4.66 -10.99 10.47
CA ASN A 139 -5.90 -11.05 11.21
C ASN A 139 -5.64 -11.41 12.69
N PRO A 140 -6.64 -11.30 13.59
CA PRO A 140 -6.47 -11.61 15.01
C PRO A 140 -6.04 -13.04 15.32
N ALA A 141 -6.36 -14.01 14.47
CA ALA A 141 -6.01 -15.43 14.69
C ALA A 141 -4.52 -15.70 14.50
N GLN A 142 -3.80 -14.85 13.80
CA GLN A 142 -2.35 -14.92 13.63
C GLN A 142 -1.58 -14.71 14.96
N LEU A 143 -2.19 -13.96 15.89
CA LEU A 143 -1.50 -13.53 17.10
C LEU A 143 -1.66 -14.54 18.23
N PRO A 144 -0.61 -14.78 19.05
CA PRO A 144 -0.74 -15.61 20.23
C PRO A 144 -1.79 -15.06 21.21
N GLN A 145 -2.27 -15.91 22.13
CA GLN A 145 -3.21 -15.49 23.16
C GLN A 145 -2.62 -14.39 24.05
N GLY A 146 -3.49 -13.51 24.57
CA GLY A 146 -3.09 -12.44 25.47
C GLY A 146 -3.47 -11.03 24.98
N ALA A 147 -2.96 -10.03 25.66
CA ALA A 147 -3.16 -8.63 25.31
C ALA A 147 -2.27 -8.22 24.13
N VAL A 148 -2.74 -7.25 23.34
CA VAL A 148 -1.99 -6.70 22.21
C VAL A 148 -1.74 -5.22 22.43
N LEU A 149 -0.49 -4.80 22.31
CA LEU A 149 -0.11 -3.39 22.21
C LEU A 149 0.02 -3.02 20.74
N VAL A 150 -0.79 -2.07 20.30
CA VAL A 150 -0.66 -1.44 18.98
C VAL A 150 0.07 -0.12 19.15
N VAL A 151 1.23 0.02 18.51
CA VAL A 151 2.05 1.25 18.57
C VAL A 151 1.81 2.09 17.34
N GLY A 152 1.28 3.30 17.55
CA GLY A 152 0.91 4.24 16.50
C GLY A 152 -0.59 4.22 16.17
N ALA A 153 -1.21 5.40 16.24
CA ALA A 153 -2.63 5.63 16.00
C ALA A 153 -2.91 6.24 14.60
N GLY A 154 -2.06 5.98 13.61
CA GLY A 154 -2.37 6.28 12.22
C GLY A 154 -3.45 5.34 11.66
N ALA A 155 -3.80 5.49 10.38
CA ALA A 155 -4.86 4.72 9.74
C ALA A 155 -4.71 3.20 9.95
N SER A 156 -3.49 2.66 9.78
CA SER A 156 -3.24 1.22 9.99
C SER A 156 -3.43 0.80 11.45
N GLY A 157 -2.83 1.54 12.39
CA GLY A 157 -2.91 1.19 13.81
C GLY A 157 -4.34 1.26 14.34
N SER A 158 -5.11 2.28 13.93
CA SER A 158 -6.50 2.45 14.33
C SER A 158 -7.39 1.32 13.81
N GLN A 159 -7.26 0.95 12.53
CA GLN A 159 -8.04 -0.15 11.95
C GLN A 159 -7.69 -1.50 12.58
N ILE A 160 -6.39 -1.78 12.78
CA ILE A 160 -5.93 -3.03 13.43
C ILE A 160 -6.41 -3.10 14.89
N ALA A 161 -6.34 -1.98 15.62
CA ALA A 161 -6.81 -1.94 17.00
C ALA A 161 -8.32 -2.18 17.10
N ASP A 162 -9.11 -1.61 16.22
CA ASP A 162 -10.57 -1.82 16.13
C ASP A 162 -10.90 -3.29 15.78
N GLU A 163 -10.22 -3.86 14.79
CA GLU A 163 -10.40 -5.28 14.44
C GLU A 163 -10.09 -6.22 15.61
N LEU A 164 -8.98 -5.99 16.31
CA LEU A 164 -8.57 -6.77 17.47
C LEU A 164 -9.58 -6.64 18.62
N LEU A 165 -10.08 -5.43 18.86
CA LEU A 165 -11.10 -5.18 19.87
C LEU A 165 -12.39 -5.90 19.55
N ARG A 166 -12.86 -5.85 18.30
CA ARG A 166 -14.06 -6.59 17.84
C ARG A 166 -13.89 -8.10 17.92
N ALA A 167 -12.65 -8.59 17.78
CA ALA A 167 -12.32 -10.01 17.99
C ALA A 167 -12.19 -10.40 19.48
N GLY A 168 -12.58 -9.52 20.42
CA GLY A 168 -12.57 -9.79 21.86
C GLY A 168 -11.17 -9.76 22.50
N ARG A 169 -10.16 -9.20 21.81
CA ARG A 169 -8.80 -9.09 22.37
C ARG A 169 -8.69 -7.89 23.32
N LYS A 170 -7.91 -8.01 24.36
CA LYS A 170 -7.50 -6.87 25.19
C LYS A 170 -6.46 -6.06 24.40
N VAL A 171 -6.80 -4.80 24.04
CA VAL A 171 -5.97 -3.94 23.19
C VAL A 171 -5.52 -2.72 23.99
N TYR A 172 -4.24 -2.41 23.84
CA TYR A 172 -3.65 -1.13 24.24
C TYR A 172 -3.21 -0.40 22.98
N LEU A 173 -3.60 0.86 22.82
CA LEU A 173 -3.20 1.71 21.70
C LEU A 173 -2.26 2.81 22.20
N SER A 174 -1.01 2.79 21.75
CA SER A 174 -0.06 3.88 22.01
C SER A 174 -0.24 4.98 20.98
N VAL A 175 -0.58 6.16 21.44
CA VAL A 175 -0.84 7.33 20.60
C VAL A 175 0.30 8.33 20.76
N GLY A 176 0.84 8.82 19.64
CA GLY A 176 1.84 9.89 19.63
C GLY A 176 1.22 11.26 19.99
N PRO A 177 2.00 12.33 19.95
CA PRO A 177 1.57 13.68 20.32
C PRO A 177 0.69 14.32 19.21
N HIS A 178 -0.46 13.73 18.91
CA HIS A 178 -1.46 14.29 18.01
C HIS A 178 -2.83 14.21 18.67
N ASP A 179 -3.64 15.21 18.41
CA ASP A 179 -4.89 15.46 19.14
C ASP A 179 -5.99 14.41 18.88
N ARG A 180 -6.02 13.78 17.71
CA ARG A 180 -7.01 12.73 17.39
C ARG A 180 -6.47 11.77 16.33
N PRO A 181 -6.71 10.45 16.48
CA PRO A 181 -6.54 9.54 15.36
C PRO A 181 -7.55 9.91 14.25
N PRO A 182 -7.21 9.75 12.97
CA PRO A 182 -8.12 10.00 11.85
C PRO A 182 -9.19 8.90 11.76
N ILE A 183 -9.97 8.75 12.82
CA ILE A 183 -11.11 7.82 12.87
C ILE A 183 -12.36 8.64 12.62
N ARG A 184 -13.12 8.23 11.66
CA ARG A 184 -14.52 8.61 11.48
C ARG A 184 -15.42 7.45 11.87
#